data_0b6873b191d34ad5a2befc68406abbf5
#
_entry.id   0b6873b191d34ad5a2befc68406abbf5
#
_cell.length_a   1.000
_cell.length_b   1.000
_cell.length_c   1.000
_cell.angle_alpha   90.00
_cell.angle_beta   90.00
_cell.angle_gamma   90.00
#
_symmetry.space_group_name_H-M   'P 1'
#
loop_
_entity.id
_entity.type
_entity.pdbx_description
1 polymer ?
#
loop_
_entity_poly.entity_id
_entity_poly.type
_entity_poly.pdbx_seq_one_letter_code
_entity_poly.pdbx_strand_id
1 'polypeptide(L)'
;AENVEVKQRYTAVQSKNEQLTKEKDELAQTVKMAQILEALSLRISGLNPRDKETDRISKTQKIMVSFTLSKNLTAVRGAKNIYVRIMRPDQLLLVESQTALFEFEDLKIPYSAKREVNYEGNELPVNIFWDNSGHEPLIPGTYTIDVFADGYNIGTTKYLFKN
;
A
#
# COMPACT_ATOMS: atom_id res chain seq x y z
N ALA A 1 23.17 -11.42 -55.18
CA ALA A 1 21.72 -11.64 -55.02
C ALA A 1 21.42 -12.49 -53.78
N GLU A 2 22.12 -13.57 -53.52
CA GLU A 2 21.91 -14.45 -52.34
C GLU A 2 22.18 -13.72 -51.02
N ASN A 3 23.19 -12.89 -50.92
CA ASN A 3 23.53 -12.15 -49.72
C ASN A 3 22.45 -11.13 -49.32
N VAL A 4 21.75 -10.55 -50.28
CA VAL A 4 20.69 -9.58 -50.02
C VAL A 4 19.44 -10.28 -49.47
N GLU A 5 19.08 -11.44 -50.01
CA GLU A 5 17.93 -12.24 -49.52
C GLU A 5 18.16 -12.74 -48.10
N VAL A 6 19.38 -13.23 -47.74
CA VAL A 6 19.73 -13.70 -46.40
C VAL A 6 19.65 -12.58 -45.38
N LYS A 7 20.15 -11.38 -45.72
CA LYS A 7 20.08 -10.21 -44.84
C LYS A 7 18.65 -9.75 -44.62
N GLN A 8 17.78 -9.76 -45.62
CA GLN A 8 16.38 -9.39 -45.50
C GLN A 8 15.62 -10.37 -44.60
N ARG A 9 15.84 -11.66 -44.74
CA ARG A 9 15.25 -12.71 -43.88
C ARG A 9 15.68 -12.57 -42.41
N TYR A 10 16.96 -12.32 -42.16
CA TYR A 10 17.50 -12.12 -40.82
C TYR A 10 16.87 -10.89 -40.16
N THR A 11 16.76 -9.76 -40.84
CA THR A 11 16.14 -8.54 -40.31
C THR A 11 14.67 -8.76 -40.00
N ALA A 12 13.91 -9.48 -40.82
CA ALA A 12 12.50 -9.78 -40.59
C ALA A 12 12.30 -10.66 -39.33
N VAL A 13 13.12 -11.69 -39.15
CA VAL A 13 13.06 -12.56 -37.95
C VAL A 13 13.41 -11.78 -36.67
N GLN A 14 14.43 -10.95 -36.69
CA GLN A 14 14.83 -10.13 -35.55
C GLN A 14 13.73 -9.15 -35.15
N SER A 15 13.10 -8.46 -36.11
CA SER A 15 12.00 -7.55 -35.86
C SER A 15 10.79 -8.25 -35.25
N LYS A 16 10.47 -9.46 -35.68
CA LYS A 16 9.38 -10.28 -35.17
C LYS A 16 9.65 -10.75 -33.74
N ASN A 17 10.88 -11.12 -33.41
CA ASN A 17 11.28 -11.51 -32.05
C ASN A 17 11.19 -10.32 -31.07
N GLU A 18 11.58 -9.14 -31.45
CA GLU A 18 11.47 -7.92 -30.65
C GLU A 18 10.00 -7.61 -30.34
N GLN A 19 9.11 -7.73 -31.32
CA GLN A 19 7.68 -7.52 -31.14
C GLN A 19 7.07 -8.52 -30.15
N LEU A 20 7.40 -9.80 -30.26
CA LEU A 20 6.92 -10.86 -29.35
C LEU A 20 7.38 -10.61 -27.91
N THR A 21 8.62 -10.18 -27.70
CA THR A 21 9.15 -9.85 -26.37
C THR A 21 8.40 -8.66 -25.77
N LYS A 22 8.13 -7.63 -26.53
CA LYS A 22 7.37 -6.45 -26.12
C LYS A 22 5.94 -6.81 -25.69
N GLU A 23 5.25 -7.65 -26.47
CA GLU A 23 3.90 -8.13 -26.16
C GLU A 23 3.87 -8.94 -24.86
N LYS A 24 4.86 -9.80 -24.62
CA LYS A 24 4.98 -10.55 -23.36
C LYS A 24 5.19 -9.63 -22.17
N ASP A 25 6.02 -8.60 -22.28
CA ASP A 25 6.27 -7.64 -21.21
C ASP A 25 5.00 -6.84 -20.89
N GLU A 26 4.24 -6.41 -21.88
CA GLU A 26 2.97 -5.71 -21.72
C GLU A 26 1.93 -6.61 -21.01
N LEU A 27 1.82 -7.88 -21.38
CA LEU A 27 0.93 -8.83 -20.72
C LEU A 27 1.33 -9.07 -19.25
N ALA A 28 2.63 -9.22 -18.96
CA ALA A 28 3.12 -9.41 -17.61
C ALA A 28 2.80 -8.20 -16.72
N GLN A 29 2.94 -6.97 -17.22
CA GLN A 29 2.56 -5.75 -16.51
C GLN A 29 1.05 -5.68 -16.27
N THR A 30 0.23 -6.02 -17.25
CA THR A 30 -1.23 -6.05 -17.12
C THR A 30 -1.68 -7.03 -16.04
N VAL A 31 -1.07 -8.21 -15.97
CA VAL A 31 -1.36 -9.21 -14.93
C VAL A 31 -0.98 -8.68 -13.55
N LYS A 32 0.19 -8.06 -13.40
CA LYS A 32 0.62 -7.45 -12.13
C LYS A 32 -0.35 -6.36 -11.66
N MET A 33 -0.78 -5.48 -12.57
CA MET A 33 -1.75 -4.43 -12.25
C MET A 33 -3.11 -5.01 -11.83
N ALA A 34 -3.55 -6.09 -12.48
CA ALA A 34 -4.79 -6.78 -12.12
C ALA A 34 -4.73 -7.47 -10.76
N GLN A 35 -3.53 -7.72 -10.22
CA GLN A 35 -3.33 -8.33 -8.90
C GLN A 35 -3.28 -7.31 -7.76
N ILE A 36 -3.26 -6.02 -8.06
CA ILE A 36 -3.19 -4.97 -7.04
C ILE A 36 -4.53 -4.87 -6.31
N LEU A 37 -4.46 -4.94 -4.99
CA LEU A 37 -5.63 -4.75 -4.13
C LEU A 37 -5.92 -3.26 -3.95
N GLU A 38 -7.16 -2.94 -3.57
CA GLU A 38 -7.58 -1.59 -3.20
C GLU A 38 -8.10 -1.59 -1.76
N ALA A 39 -7.79 -0.53 -1.03
CA ALA A 39 -8.37 -0.27 0.28
C ALA A 39 -9.67 0.51 0.07
N LEU A 40 -10.80 -0.18 0.15
CA LEU A 40 -12.12 0.41 -0.03
C LEU A 40 -12.63 0.99 1.29
N SER A 41 -13.39 2.08 1.21
CA SER A 41 -14.00 2.71 2.38
C SER A 41 -12.98 3.05 3.48
N LEU A 42 -11.82 3.54 3.07
CA LEU A 42 -10.73 3.88 3.97
C LEU A 42 -11.16 4.98 4.95
N ARG A 43 -11.11 4.67 6.23
CA ARG A 43 -11.65 5.51 7.28
C ARG A 43 -10.68 5.57 8.46
N ILE A 44 -10.53 6.77 9.02
CA ILE A 44 -9.67 7.03 10.16
C ILE A 44 -10.53 7.41 11.36
N SER A 45 -10.18 6.91 12.52
CA SER A 45 -10.81 7.29 13.78
C SER A 45 -9.76 7.42 14.87
N GLY A 46 -9.91 8.43 15.71
CA GLY A 46 -9.15 8.52 16.96
C GLY A 46 -9.89 7.74 18.04
N LEU A 47 -9.14 7.06 18.90
CA LEU A 47 -9.70 6.35 20.04
C LEU A 47 -9.09 6.89 21.34
N ASN A 48 -9.95 7.13 22.35
CA ASN A 48 -9.50 7.52 23.67
C ASN A 48 -9.01 6.26 24.45
N PRO A 49 -8.47 6.42 25.69
CA PRO A 49 -8.02 5.28 26.48
C PRO A 49 -9.10 4.23 26.79
N ARG A 50 -10.37 4.58 26.59
CA ARG A 50 -11.52 3.66 26.78
C ARG A 50 -11.99 3.04 25.46
N ASP A 51 -11.19 3.18 24.38
CA ASP A 51 -11.48 2.69 23.03
C ASP A 51 -12.77 3.31 22.42
N LYS A 52 -13.11 4.52 22.83
CA LYS A 52 -14.22 5.28 22.23
C LYS A 52 -13.70 6.25 21.20
N GLU A 53 -14.45 6.43 20.11
CA GLU A 53 -14.10 7.34 19.03
C GLU A 53 -14.09 8.80 19.49
N THR A 54 -13.07 9.53 19.08
CA THR A 54 -12.93 10.96 19.32
C THR A 54 -12.21 11.62 18.14
N ASP A 55 -12.59 12.83 17.81
CA ASP A 55 -11.88 13.65 16.81
C ASP A 55 -10.91 14.67 17.46
N ARG A 56 -10.86 14.69 18.79
CA ARG A 56 -9.96 15.57 19.54
C ARG A 56 -8.63 14.90 19.82
N ILE A 57 -7.56 15.51 19.32
CA ILE A 57 -6.23 14.93 19.43
C ILE A 57 -5.75 14.80 20.88
N SER A 58 -6.12 15.75 21.73
CA SER A 58 -5.76 15.74 23.17
C SER A 58 -6.33 14.54 23.92
N LYS A 59 -7.40 13.93 23.40
CA LYS A 59 -8.06 12.75 23.98
C LYS A 59 -7.71 11.46 23.26
N THR A 60 -6.99 11.53 22.15
CA THR A 60 -6.67 10.40 21.29
C THR A 60 -5.44 9.69 21.82
N GLN A 61 -5.57 8.41 22.15
CA GLN A 61 -4.46 7.53 22.50
C GLN A 61 -4.08 6.62 21.34
N LYS A 62 -5.07 6.15 20.57
CA LYS A 62 -4.87 5.27 19.42
C LYS A 62 -5.48 5.90 18.17
N ILE A 63 -4.88 5.61 17.04
CA ILE A 63 -5.44 5.94 15.73
C ILE A 63 -5.84 4.63 15.06
N MET A 64 -7.12 4.50 14.72
CA MET A 64 -7.64 3.34 14.04
C MET A 64 -7.77 3.62 12.55
N VAL A 65 -7.18 2.75 11.74
CA VAL A 65 -7.30 2.77 10.29
C VAL A 65 -8.18 1.60 9.88
N SER A 66 -9.36 1.89 9.35
CA SER A 66 -10.33 0.88 8.92
C SER A 66 -10.54 0.93 7.42
N PHE A 67 -10.52 -0.21 6.78
CA PHE A 67 -10.81 -0.32 5.35
C PHE A 67 -11.22 -1.75 5.02
N THR A 68 -11.70 -1.93 3.79
CA THR A 68 -12.03 -3.25 3.26
C THR A 68 -11.11 -3.52 2.08
N LEU A 69 -10.37 -4.63 2.11
CA LEU A 69 -9.62 -5.08 0.94
C LEU A 69 -10.60 -5.49 -0.15
N SER A 70 -10.36 -5.03 -1.37
CA SER A 70 -11.24 -5.29 -2.50
C SER A 70 -11.27 -6.77 -2.86
N LYS A 71 -12.39 -7.21 -3.41
CA LYS A 71 -12.49 -8.52 -4.04
C LYS A 71 -11.58 -8.53 -5.27
N ASN A 72 -10.66 -9.49 -5.33
CA ASN A 72 -9.75 -9.63 -6.46
C ASN A 72 -9.40 -11.10 -6.67
N LEU A 73 -10.02 -11.71 -7.67
CA LEU A 73 -9.80 -13.12 -7.98
C LEU A 73 -8.44 -13.39 -8.63
N THR A 74 -7.79 -12.36 -9.14
CA THR A 74 -6.46 -12.44 -9.78
C THR A 74 -5.33 -12.30 -8.75
N ALA A 75 -5.59 -11.65 -7.61
CA ALA A 75 -4.59 -11.44 -6.57
C ALA A 75 -4.15 -12.77 -5.94
N VAL A 76 -2.90 -12.83 -5.52
CA VAL A 76 -2.36 -13.98 -4.80
C VAL A 76 -3.05 -14.12 -3.46
N ARG A 77 -3.55 -15.32 -3.16
CA ARG A 77 -4.21 -15.65 -1.89
C ARG A 77 -3.19 -16.06 -0.84
N GLY A 78 -3.56 -15.93 0.41
CA GLY A 78 -2.74 -16.33 1.55
C GLY A 78 -2.41 -15.19 2.47
N ALA A 79 -1.38 -15.35 3.29
CA ALA A 79 -0.94 -14.35 4.26
C ALA A 79 -0.40 -13.11 3.54
N LYS A 80 -0.92 -11.94 3.92
CA LYS A 80 -0.47 -10.64 3.41
C LYS A 80 -0.18 -9.70 4.56
N ASN A 81 0.94 -9.00 4.46
CA ASN A 81 1.29 -7.95 5.39
C ASN A 81 0.77 -6.62 4.88
N ILE A 82 -0.07 -5.99 5.67
CA ILE A 82 -0.61 -4.67 5.37
C ILE A 82 0.16 -3.65 6.22
N TYR A 83 0.73 -2.64 5.57
CA TYR A 83 1.50 -1.59 6.23
C TYR A 83 0.74 -0.27 6.15
N VAL A 84 0.80 0.50 7.22
CA VAL A 84 0.18 1.82 7.29
C VAL A 84 1.24 2.85 7.66
N ARG A 85 1.28 3.94 6.92
CA ARG A 85 2.11 5.11 7.24
C ARG A 85 1.22 6.27 7.61
N ILE A 86 1.46 6.84 8.79
CA ILE A 86 0.68 7.98 9.30
C ILE A 86 1.62 9.18 9.38
N MET A 87 1.36 10.17 8.53
CA MET A 87 2.12 11.41 8.46
C MET A 87 1.43 12.49 9.28
N ARG A 88 2.16 13.12 10.21
CA ARG A 88 1.67 14.21 11.05
C ARG A 88 1.51 15.52 10.23
N PRO A 89 0.77 16.49 10.76
CA PRO A 89 0.63 17.80 10.09
C PRO A 89 1.97 18.54 9.88
N ASP A 90 2.97 18.25 10.72
CA ASP A 90 4.32 18.83 10.62
C ASP A 90 5.25 18.04 9.69
N GLN A 91 4.71 17.13 8.87
CA GLN A 91 5.43 16.29 7.92
C GLN A 91 6.35 15.24 8.57
N LEU A 92 6.20 14.98 9.85
CA LEU A 92 6.89 13.88 10.53
C LEU A 92 6.04 12.61 10.47
N LEU A 93 6.70 11.48 10.21
CA LEU A 93 6.05 10.18 10.18
C LEU A 93 5.98 9.60 11.58
N LEU A 94 4.81 9.08 11.98
CA LEU A 94 4.70 8.25 13.18
C LEU A 94 5.36 6.90 12.87
N VAL A 95 6.34 6.51 13.66
CA VAL A 95 7.15 5.31 13.41
C VAL A 95 7.01 4.37 14.59
N GLU A 96 6.70 3.10 14.33
CA GLU A 96 6.62 2.08 15.37
C GLU A 96 7.99 1.89 16.04
N SER A 97 9.04 1.79 15.23
CA SER A 97 10.43 1.80 15.68
C SER A 97 11.35 2.18 14.54
N GLN A 98 12.60 2.52 14.85
CA GLN A 98 13.59 2.87 13.82
C GLN A 98 13.95 1.68 12.92
N THR A 99 13.71 0.47 13.38
CA THR A 99 13.96 -0.78 12.62
C THR A 99 12.72 -1.33 11.94
N ALA A 100 11.55 -0.73 12.15
CA ALA A 100 10.29 -1.13 11.55
C ALA A 100 10.21 -0.61 10.11
N LEU A 101 10.78 -1.36 9.16
CA LEU A 101 10.89 -1.00 7.76
C LEU A 101 10.17 -2.03 6.89
N PHE A 102 9.64 -1.58 5.75
CA PHE A 102 9.11 -2.47 4.73
C PHE A 102 9.65 -2.06 3.35
N GLU A 103 9.59 -2.99 2.42
CA GLU A 103 10.11 -2.77 1.07
C GLU A 103 9.05 -2.13 0.18
N PHE A 104 9.40 -1.00 -0.43
CA PHE A 104 8.56 -0.27 -1.38
C PHE A 104 9.45 0.33 -2.47
N GLU A 105 9.18 0.00 -3.73
CA GLU A 105 9.94 0.47 -4.91
C GLU A 105 11.47 0.31 -4.75
N ASP A 106 11.91 -0.89 -4.32
CA ASP A 106 13.32 -1.23 -4.07
C ASP A 106 13.98 -0.44 -2.93
N LEU A 107 13.19 0.28 -2.15
CA LEU A 107 13.63 1.00 -0.95
C LEU A 107 13.04 0.38 0.30
N LYS A 108 13.77 0.47 1.40
CA LYS A 108 13.24 0.12 2.73
C LYS A 108 12.80 1.40 3.41
N ILE A 109 11.50 1.55 3.64
CA ILE A 109 10.92 2.74 4.26
C ILE A 109 10.20 2.38 5.56
N PRO A 110 10.16 3.31 6.53
CA PRO A 110 9.51 3.04 7.81
C PRO A 110 7.99 2.99 7.69
N TYR A 111 7.36 2.20 8.55
CA TYR A 111 5.90 2.15 8.68
C TYR A 111 5.45 2.54 10.09
N SER A 112 4.21 3.01 10.21
CA SER A 112 3.60 3.36 11.49
C SER A 112 3.00 2.14 12.17
N ALA A 113 2.28 1.32 11.39
CA ALA A 113 1.62 0.12 11.89
C ALA A 113 1.62 -0.98 10.81
N LYS A 114 1.50 -2.21 11.27
CA LYS A 114 1.50 -3.40 10.41
C LYS A 114 0.47 -4.39 10.92
N ARG A 115 -0.18 -5.08 10.00
CA ARG A 115 -1.06 -6.21 10.32
C ARG A 115 -0.95 -7.29 9.25
N GLU A 116 -0.82 -8.52 9.69
CA GLU A 116 -0.90 -9.69 8.81
C GLU A 116 -2.35 -10.16 8.72
N VAL A 117 -2.83 -10.38 7.51
CA VAL A 117 -4.19 -10.87 7.23
C VAL A 117 -4.12 -12.04 6.27
N ASN A 118 -5.12 -12.93 6.35
CA ASN A 118 -5.26 -14.03 5.40
C ASN A 118 -6.28 -13.62 4.33
N TYR A 119 -5.78 -13.41 3.10
CA TYR A 119 -6.59 -12.97 1.96
C TYR A 119 -7.02 -14.15 1.10
N GLU A 120 -8.31 -14.30 0.87
CA GLU A 120 -8.89 -15.44 0.14
C GLU A 120 -9.52 -15.05 -1.21
N GLY A 121 -9.30 -13.83 -1.68
CA GLY A 121 -9.84 -13.33 -2.94
C GLY A 121 -11.16 -12.59 -2.83
N ASN A 122 -11.80 -12.62 -1.67
CA ASN A 122 -13.04 -11.91 -1.38
C ASN A 122 -12.78 -10.64 -0.58
N GLU A 123 -13.78 -9.77 -0.49
CA GLU A 123 -13.70 -8.58 0.35
C GLU A 123 -13.34 -8.97 1.79
N LEU A 124 -12.37 -8.25 2.37
CA LEU A 124 -11.90 -8.53 3.72
C LEU A 124 -11.81 -7.22 4.51
N PRO A 125 -12.66 -7.02 5.53
CA PRO A 125 -12.54 -5.87 6.42
C PRO A 125 -11.26 -5.98 7.27
N VAL A 126 -10.53 -4.86 7.37
CA VAL A 126 -9.27 -4.79 8.12
C VAL A 126 -9.27 -3.56 8.99
N ASN A 127 -8.84 -3.73 10.26
CA ASN A 127 -8.61 -2.63 11.19
C ASN A 127 -7.17 -2.69 11.66
N ILE A 128 -6.47 -1.57 11.55
CA ILE A 128 -5.07 -1.45 12.00
C ILE A 128 -4.99 -0.29 12.98
N PHE A 129 -4.27 -0.47 14.08
CA PHE A 129 -4.19 0.50 15.17
C PHE A 129 -2.76 1.02 15.33
N TRP A 130 -2.64 2.33 15.53
CA TRP A 130 -1.45 2.99 16.03
C TRP A 130 -1.70 3.33 17.50
N ASP A 131 -0.90 2.79 18.40
CA ASP A 131 -0.94 3.14 19.81
C ASP A 131 0.15 4.16 20.12
N ASN A 132 -0.27 5.36 20.55
CA ASN A 132 0.67 6.44 20.86
C ASN A 132 1.25 6.36 22.28
N SER A 133 0.93 5.32 23.04
CA SER A 133 1.50 5.12 24.38
C SER A 133 3.03 5.03 24.31
N GLY A 134 3.72 5.81 25.13
CA GLY A 134 5.18 5.84 25.12
C GLY A 134 5.82 6.68 24.04
N HIS A 135 5.03 7.33 23.21
CA HIS A 135 5.49 8.28 22.18
C HIS A 135 5.18 9.72 22.59
N GLU A 136 5.75 10.66 21.85
CA GLU A 136 5.46 12.08 22.05
C GLU A 136 3.97 12.38 21.83
N PRO A 137 3.40 13.39 22.53
CA PRO A 137 2.02 13.77 22.31
C PRO A 137 1.75 14.13 20.86
N LEU A 138 0.59 13.70 20.36
CA LEU A 138 0.13 14.03 19.03
C LEU A 138 -0.29 15.52 18.95
N ILE A 139 -0.14 16.11 17.79
CA ILE A 139 -0.50 17.51 17.53
C ILE A 139 -1.81 17.60 16.74
N PRO A 140 -2.59 18.69 16.90
CA PRO A 140 -3.78 18.89 16.07
C PRO A 140 -3.42 19.25 14.63
N GLY A 141 -4.32 18.93 13.71
CA GLY A 141 -4.17 19.22 12.30
C GLY A 141 -4.53 18.06 11.41
N THR A 142 -4.18 18.16 10.13
CA THR A 142 -4.49 17.14 9.14
C THR A 142 -3.40 16.07 9.09
N TYR A 143 -3.80 14.82 9.34
CA TYR A 143 -2.96 13.65 9.21
C TYR A 143 -3.19 13.01 7.85
N THR A 144 -2.12 12.55 7.22
CA THR A 144 -2.18 11.83 5.94
C THR A 144 -1.85 10.37 6.20
N ILE A 145 -2.72 9.47 5.77
CA ILE A 145 -2.59 8.05 6.00
C ILE A 145 -2.50 7.31 4.67
N ASP A 146 -1.43 6.52 4.50
CA ASP A 146 -1.21 5.68 3.34
C ASP A 146 -1.26 4.21 3.76
N VAL A 147 -1.90 3.38 2.93
CA VAL A 147 -1.99 1.94 3.15
C VAL A 147 -1.26 1.21 2.02
N PHE A 148 -0.45 0.23 2.39
CA PHE A 148 0.37 -0.53 1.45
C PHE A 148 0.11 -2.03 1.60
N ALA A 149 0.03 -2.72 0.46
CA ALA A 149 -0.05 -4.17 0.38
C ALA A 149 0.70 -4.65 -0.87
N ASP A 150 1.40 -5.77 -0.77
CA ASP A 150 2.14 -6.39 -1.88
C ASP A 150 3.11 -5.42 -2.59
N GLY A 151 3.66 -4.44 -1.87
CA GLY A 151 4.59 -3.47 -2.43
C GLY A 151 3.93 -2.30 -3.16
N TYR A 152 2.62 -2.13 -3.04
CA TYR A 152 1.85 -1.05 -3.68
C TYR A 152 1.11 -0.21 -2.65
N ASN A 153 0.99 1.09 -2.92
CA ASN A 153 0.06 1.94 -2.19
C ASN A 153 -1.35 1.61 -2.66
N ILE A 154 -2.17 1.05 -1.77
CA ILE A 154 -3.54 0.63 -2.09
C ILE A 154 -4.60 1.61 -1.63
N GLY A 155 -4.23 2.65 -0.92
CA GLY A 155 -5.15 3.69 -0.49
C GLY A 155 -4.46 4.81 0.27
N THR A 156 -4.98 6.02 0.11
CA THR A 156 -4.52 7.21 0.83
C THR A 156 -5.71 8.04 1.26
N THR A 157 -5.69 8.51 2.50
CA THR A 157 -6.73 9.40 3.00
C THR A 157 -6.13 10.44 3.97
N LYS A 158 -6.91 11.46 4.24
CA LYS A 158 -6.56 12.50 5.21
C LYS A 158 -7.64 12.59 6.28
N TYR A 159 -7.24 12.91 7.49
CA TYR A 159 -8.15 13.10 8.61
C TYR A 159 -7.74 14.30 9.44
N LEU A 160 -8.69 15.14 9.74
CA LEU A 160 -8.46 16.33 10.58
C LEU A 160 -8.75 16.01 12.05
N PHE A 161 -7.69 16.01 12.87
CA PHE A 161 -7.84 15.95 14.32
C PHE A 161 -7.95 17.37 14.88
N LYS A 162 -8.98 17.61 15.64
CA LYS A 162 -9.25 18.89 16.29
C LYS A 162 -8.50 18.98 17.62
N ASN A 163 -8.33 20.19 18.07
CA ASN A 163 -7.70 20.45 19.36
C ASN A 163 -8.69 20.29 20.54
#